data_8a953cb4fb5412a977dca1b4112a11a8
#
_entry.id   8a953cb4fb5412a977dca1b4112a11a8
#
_cell.length_a   1.000
_cell.length_b   1.000
_cell.length_c   1.000
_cell.angle_alpha   90.00
_cell.angle_beta   90.00
_cell.angle_gamma   90.00
#
_symmetry.space_group_name_H-M   'P 1'
#
loop_
_entity.id
_entity.type
_entity.pdbx_description
1 polymer ?
#
loop_
_entity_poly.entity_id
_entity_poly.type
_entity_poly.pdbx_seq_one_letter_code
_entity_poly.pdbx_strand_id
1 'polypeptide(L)'
;MQQEDLIAKVMEPIYHWKYSLKANKRLNAVSSRREFEGALLRIGEGFGCLHPWPELGDPDLEELLMEFRGNDLGSDLARGAFRMAKVDGVARVAGESLIESVTRYIPESHATLPECSMSAVEESVRRGYDTIKLKGDRLFASQLKSLEEIARRWPQLSWRIDFNEVLTSEETIELSQSLSCYLRERIDFLEDPCPWSREEWGRIRKRSGLNLARDRGSHYLEKDERILVVKPVRTDIKVGKLEGKTLVVTSNMDHPLGQCFAAHQAGKMRMEGVRLSIGGLQTHGLFEADQFTERLGVAGPTFTAPGGVGL
;
A
#
# COMPACT_ATOMS: atom_id res chain seq x y z
N MET A 1 -10.56 12.03 20.63
CA MET A 1 -11.85 12.03 19.94
C MET A 1 -12.34 10.60 19.98
N GLN A 2 -13.42 10.32 20.67
CA GLN A 2 -13.95 8.96 20.86
C GLN A 2 -14.60 8.51 19.54
N GLN A 3 -14.69 7.21 19.34
CA GLN A 3 -15.25 6.58 18.12
C GLN A 3 -16.72 7.01 17.86
N GLU A 4 -17.40 7.53 18.89
CA GLU A 4 -18.76 8.08 18.83
C GLU A 4 -18.85 9.43 18.11
N ASP A 5 -17.76 10.21 18.02
CA ASP A 5 -17.74 11.50 17.32
C ASP A 5 -17.61 11.35 15.78
N LEU A 6 -17.22 10.16 15.27
CA LEU A 6 -17.17 9.87 13.84
C LEU A 6 -18.54 9.53 13.22
N ILE A 7 -19.51 9.20 14.06
CA ILE A 7 -20.91 8.91 13.66
C ILE A 7 -21.77 10.19 13.66
N ALA A 8 -21.18 11.35 13.92
CA ALA A 8 -21.88 12.61 13.79
C ALA A 8 -22.33 12.78 12.33
N LYS A 9 -23.64 12.64 12.12
CA LYS A 9 -24.39 12.87 10.88
C LYS A 9 -23.59 13.71 9.89
N VAL A 10 -23.27 13.13 8.72
CA VAL A 10 -22.79 13.89 7.58
C VAL A 10 -23.89 14.86 7.18
N MET A 11 -23.89 16.05 7.78
CA MET A 11 -24.89 17.11 7.49
C MET A 11 -24.54 17.91 6.23
N GLU A 12 -23.33 17.67 5.67
CA GLU A 12 -22.84 18.34 4.48
C GLU A 12 -23.21 17.53 3.22
N PRO A 13 -23.58 18.18 2.11
CA PRO A 13 -23.79 17.49 0.85
C PRO A 13 -22.54 16.73 0.42
N ILE A 14 -22.74 15.47 0.02
CA ILE A 14 -21.68 14.65 -0.53
C ILE A 14 -21.85 14.56 -2.03
N TYR A 15 -20.84 15.01 -2.75
CA TYR A 15 -20.76 14.86 -4.20
C TYR A 15 -19.76 13.77 -4.53
N HIS A 16 -20.02 12.99 -5.56
CA HIS A 16 -19.09 11.99 -6.05
C HIS A 16 -18.89 12.08 -7.56
N TRP A 17 -17.70 11.71 -7.99
CA TRP A 17 -17.30 11.63 -9.38
C TRP A 17 -16.59 10.31 -9.61
N LYS A 18 -17.18 9.43 -10.42
CA LYS A 18 -16.57 8.14 -10.78
C LYS A 18 -15.41 8.34 -11.74
N TYR A 19 -14.39 7.55 -11.56
CA TYR A 19 -13.23 7.46 -12.45
C TYR A 19 -12.86 6.00 -12.72
N SER A 20 -12.10 5.75 -13.77
CA SER A 20 -11.48 4.45 -14.05
C SER A 20 -9.98 4.60 -14.17
N LEU A 21 -9.22 3.69 -13.53
CA LEU A 21 -7.79 3.55 -13.69
C LEU A 21 -7.52 2.32 -14.56
N LYS A 22 -6.78 2.50 -15.63
CA LYS A 22 -6.41 1.43 -16.54
C LYS A 22 -4.96 1.01 -16.29
N ALA A 23 -4.76 -0.25 -15.88
CA ALA A 23 -3.44 -0.77 -15.57
C ALA A 23 -2.65 -1.09 -16.84
N ASN A 24 -1.37 -0.71 -16.84
CA ASN A 24 -0.42 -1.02 -17.91
C ASN A 24 -0.18 -2.53 -18.04
N LYS A 25 -0.21 -3.25 -16.90
CA LYS A 25 -0.03 -4.71 -16.80
C LYS A 25 -0.99 -5.28 -15.76
N ARG A 26 -1.06 -6.60 -15.65
CA ARG A 26 -1.76 -7.29 -14.56
C ARG A 26 -1.16 -6.88 -13.21
N LEU A 27 -1.99 -6.50 -12.22
CA LEU A 27 -1.53 -5.94 -10.94
C LEU A 27 -1.48 -6.95 -9.78
N ASN A 28 -2.20 -8.07 -9.88
CA ASN A 28 -2.22 -9.08 -8.82
C ASN A 28 -2.37 -10.49 -9.39
N ALA A 29 -2.10 -11.52 -8.57
CA ALA A 29 -2.18 -12.91 -8.96
C ALA A 29 -3.62 -13.44 -9.07
N VAL A 30 -4.59 -12.75 -8.47
CA VAL A 30 -5.97 -13.21 -8.30
C VAL A 30 -6.86 -12.84 -9.48
N SER A 31 -6.59 -11.71 -10.15
CA SER A 31 -7.44 -11.17 -11.22
C SER A 31 -6.65 -10.85 -12.48
N SER A 32 -7.29 -11.05 -13.65
CA SER A 32 -6.80 -10.58 -14.95
C SER A 32 -7.33 -9.18 -15.31
N ARG A 33 -8.14 -8.59 -14.44
CA ARG A 33 -8.74 -7.26 -14.64
C ARG A 33 -7.68 -6.19 -14.87
N ARG A 34 -7.96 -5.25 -15.76
CA ARG A 34 -7.07 -4.13 -16.10
C ARG A 34 -7.69 -2.75 -15.93
N GLU A 35 -9.00 -2.69 -15.73
CA GLU A 35 -9.73 -1.46 -15.47
C GLU A 35 -10.35 -1.53 -14.08
N PHE A 36 -10.11 -0.48 -13.29
CA PHE A 36 -10.47 -0.42 -11.88
C PHE A 36 -11.24 0.87 -11.63
N GLU A 37 -12.48 0.73 -11.20
CA GLU A 37 -13.36 1.86 -10.93
C GLU A 37 -13.18 2.35 -9.50
N GLY A 38 -13.27 3.66 -9.35
CA GLY A 38 -13.29 4.35 -8.07
C GLY A 38 -14.14 5.62 -8.14
N ALA A 39 -14.21 6.34 -7.04
CA ALA A 39 -14.86 7.63 -6.98
C ALA A 39 -14.03 8.64 -6.18
N LEU A 40 -13.96 9.87 -6.68
CA LEU A 40 -13.58 11.01 -5.86
C LEU A 40 -14.83 11.51 -5.15
N LEU A 41 -14.69 11.82 -3.88
CA LEU A 41 -15.74 12.36 -3.02
C LEU A 41 -15.40 13.80 -2.69
N ARG A 42 -16.41 14.71 -2.72
CA ARG A 42 -16.31 16.03 -2.11
C ARG A 42 -17.24 16.09 -0.92
N ILE A 43 -16.71 16.45 0.25
CA ILE A 43 -17.44 16.60 1.50
C ILE A 43 -17.03 17.96 2.10
N GLY A 44 -17.93 18.95 2.03
CA GLY A 44 -17.57 20.34 2.31
C GLY A 44 -16.49 20.82 1.32
N GLU A 45 -15.37 21.34 1.83
CA GLU A 45 -14.25 21.80 0.99
C GLU A 45 -13.22 20.72 0.70
N GLY A 46 -13.34 19.54 1.29
CA GLY A 46 -12.34 18.50 1.18
C GLY A 46 -12.68 17.38 0.20
N PHE A 47 -11.64 16.73 -0.28
CA PHE A 47 -11.73 15.63 -1.23
C PHE A 47 -11.21 14.32 -0.62
N GLY A 48 -11.93 13.22 -0.91
CA GLY A 48 -11.56 11.88 -0.56
C GLY A 48 -11.50 10.97 -1.79
N CYS A 49 -10.81 9.85 -1.66
CA CYS A 49 -10.70 8.83 -2.70
C CYS A 49 -11.29 7.51 -2.20
N LEU A 50 -12.25 6.97 -2.94
CA LEU A 50 -12.88 5.69 -2.69
C LEU A 50 -12.51 4.75 -3.84
N HIS A 51 -11.67 3.73 -3.56
CA HIS A 51 -11.16 2.83 -4.59
C HIS A 51 -11.17 1.38 -4.09
N PRO A 52 -12.24 0.62 -4.40
CA PRO A 52 -12.36 -0.77 -3.99
C PRO A 52 -11.57 -1.73 -4.88
N TRP A 53 -11.23 -2.87 -4.29
CA TRP A 53 -10.66 -4.04 -4.93
C TRP A 53 -11.56 -5.26 -4.68
N PRO A 54 -12.71 -5.40 -5.41
CA PRO A 54 -13.66 -6.48 -5.15
C PRO A 54 -13.06 -7.88 -5.25
N GLU A 55 -12.08 -8.07 -6.14
CA GLU A 55 -11.33 -9.32 -6.25
C GLU A 55 -10.48 -9.67 -5.02
N LEU A 56 -10.25 -8.70 -4.14
CA LEU A 56 -9.56 -8.89 -2.85
C LEU A 56 -10.52 -8.87 -1.65
N GLY A 57 -11.84 -8.86 -1.92
CA GLY A 57 -12.89 -8.99 -0.92
C GLY A 57 -13.53 -7.67 -0.48
N ASP A 58 -13.28 -6.54 -1.16
CA ASP A 58 -14.00 -5.30 -0.90
C ASP A 58 -15.44 -5.36 -1.45
N PRO A 59 -16.38 -4.62 -0.83
CA PRO A 59 -17.65 -4.31 -1.48
C PRO A 59 -17.44 -3.62 -2.82
N ASP A 60 -18.39 -3.70 -3.73
CA ASP A 60 -18.29 -2.96 -4.99
C ASP A 60 -18.46 -1.44 -4.79
N LEU A 61 -18.15 -0.67 -5.84
CA LEU A 61 -18.20 0.80 -5.75
C LEU A 61 -19.61 1.32 -5.44
N GLU A 62 -20.65 0.70 -5.98
CA GLU A 62 -22.03 1.14 -5.75
C GLU A 62 -22.46 0.86 -4.30
N GLU A 63 -22.11 -0.31 -3.76
CA GLU A 63 -22.37 -0.64 -2.36
C GLU A 63 -21.69 0.38 -1.43
N LEU A 64 -20.42 0.73 -1.70
CA LEU A 64 -19.70 1.74 -0.92
C LEU A 64 -20.32 3.14 -1.05
N LEU A 65 -20.79 3.52 -2.24
CA LEU A 65 -21.50 4.81 -2.44
C LEU A 65 -22.85 4.83 -1.72
N MET A 66 -23.51 3.68 -1.56
CA MET A 66 -24.75 3.57 -0.79
C MET A 66 -24.52 3.81 0.71
N GLU A 67 -23.36 3.42 1.28
CA GLU A 67 -23.00 3.75 2.67
C GLU A 67 -23.01 5.26 2.91
N PHE A 68 -22.47 6.04 1.97
CA PHE A 68 -22.49 7.51 2.06
C PHE A 68 -23.91 8.09 1.94
N ARG A 69 -24.77 7.51 1.10
CA ARG A 69 -26.19 7.92 0.99
C ARG A 69 -26.99 7.60 2.25
N GLY A 70 -26.68 6.47 2.88
CA GLY A 70 -27.34 6.02 4.11
C GLY A 70 -26.80 6.68 5.39
N ASN A 71 -25.73 7.49 5.30
CA ASN A 71 -25.01 8.01 6.48
C ASN A 71 -24.53 6.92 7.46
N ASP A 72 -24.25 5.73 6.94
CA ASP A 72 -23.73 4.60 7.72
C ASP A 72 -22.46 4.06 7.07
N LEU A 73 -21.31 4.54 7.53
CA LEU A 73 -19.99 4.16 7.01
C LEU A 73 -19.52 2.86 7.67
N GLY A 74 -20.07 1.73 7.21
CA GLY A 74 -19.77 0.40 7.74
C GLY A 74 -18.38 -0.11 7.33
N SER A 75 -17.94 0.18 6.10
CA SER A 75 -16.66 -0.32 5.57
C SER A 75 -15.47 0.54 5.96
N ASP A 76 -14.28 -0.10 6.02
CA ASP A 76 -13.02 0.60 6.28
C ASP A 76 -12.69 1.61 5.18
N LEU A 77 -12.98 1.27 3.93
CA LEU A 77 -12.75 2.14 2.78
C LEU A 77 -13.61 3.41 2.84
N ALA A 78 -14.91 3.28 3.15
CA ALA A 78 -15.78 4.44 3.27
C ALA A 78 -15.35 5.35 4.42
N ARG A 79 -15.03 4.77 5.59
CA ARG A 79 -14.46 5.52 6.71
C ARG A 79 -13.14 6.20 6.35
N GLY A 80 -12.28 5.51 5.60
CA GLY A 80 -10.99 6.05 5.15
C GLY A 80 -11.15 7.21 4.18
N ALA A 81 -12.01 7.08 3.17
CA ALA A 81 -12.31 8.15 2.22
C ALA A 81 -12.93 9.39 2.91
N PHE A 82 -13.79 9.15 3.92
CA PHE A 82 -14.35 10.22 4.74
C PHE A 82 -13.26 10.93 5.55
N ARG A 83 -12.38 10.19 6.24
CA ARG A 83 -11.24 10.78 6.98
C ARG A 83 -10.35 11.61 6.06
N MET A 84 -10.05 11.08 4.86
CA MET A 84 -9.26 11.80 3.85
C MET A 84 -9.91 13.13 3.51
N ALA A 85 -11.20 13.15 3.17
CA ALA A 85 -11.94 14.37 2.85
C ALA A 85 -11.94 15.36 4.02
N LYS A 86 -12.10 14.90 5.27
CA LYS A 86 -12.07 15.80 6.43
C LYS A 86 -10.71 16.44 6.64
N VAL A 87 -9.62 15.67 6.53
CA VAL A 87 -8.25 16.19 6.67
C VAL A 87 -7.93 17.17 5.55
N ASP A 88 -8.27 16.83 4.31
CA ASP A 88 -8.08 17.69 3.14
C ASP A 88 -8.87 18.99 3.25
N GLY A 89 -10.13 18.91 3.69
CA GLY A 89 -11.00 20.09 3.86
C GLY A 89 -10.48 21.09 4.88
N VAL A 90 -9.96 20.62 6.02
CA VAL A 90 -9.33 21.49 7.03
C VAL A 90 -8.13 22.23 6.44
N ALA A 91 -7.26 21.53 5.71
CA ALA A 91 -6.08 22.14 5.11
C ALA A 91 -6.46 23.15 4.00
N ARG A 92 -7.46 22.83 3.17
CA ARG A 92 -7.95 23.76 2.12
C ARG A 92 -8.52 25.04 2.71
N VAL A 93 -9.32 24.94 3.77
CA VAL A 93 -9.86 26.13 4.47
C VAL A 93 -8.73 26.97 5.07
N ALA A 94 -7.67 26.34 5.59
CA ALA A 94 -6.50 27.02 6.11
C ALA A 94 -5.57 27.56 5.02
N GLY A 95 -5.74 27.19 3.74
CA GLY A 95 -4.83 27.54 2.64
C GLY A 95 -3.48 26.81 2.72
N GLU A 96 -3.43 25.66 3.37
CA GLU A 96 -2.20 24.90 3.67
C GLU A 96 -2.06 23.67 2.77
N SER A 97 -0.82 23.28 2.45
CA SER A 97 -0.50 22.00 1.85
C SER A 97 -0.26 20.94 2.94
N LEU A 98 -0.96 19.81 2.84
CA LEU A 98 -0.75 18.69 3.75
C LEU A 98 0.60 17.98 3.50
N ILE A 99 1.06 17.99 2.25
CA ILE A 99 2.29 17.28 1.87
C ILE A 99 3.53 18.08 2.25
N GLU A 100 3.54 19.40 1.99
CA GLU A 100 4.72 20.24 2.28
C GLU A 100 5.16 20.16 3.73
N SER A 101 4.22 20.15 4.67
CA SER A 101 4.48 20.08 6.11
C SER A 101 5.23 18.81 6.53
N VAL A 102 5.10 17.72 5.78
CA VAL A 102 5.65 16.40 6.12
C VAL A 102 6.68 15.87 5.12
N THR A 103 6.97 16.60 4.03
CA THR A 103 7.79 16.12 2.89
C THR A 103 9.08 15.43 3.32
N ARG A 104 9.85 16.03 4.24
CA ARG A 104 11.14 15.47 4.72
C ARG A 104 11.00 14.18 5.55
N TYR A 105 9.79 13.86 5.97
CA TYR A 105 9.49 12.67 6.77
C TYR A 105 8.85 11.56 5.96
N ILE A 106 8.46 11.82 4.70
CA ILE A 106 7.90 10.79 3.82
C ILE A 106 8.99 9.76 3.55
N PRO A 107 8.74 8.45 3.81
CA PRO A 107 9.72 7.42 3.49
C PRO A 107 9.90 7.28 1.98
N GLU A 108 11.07 6.81 1.56
CA GLU A 108 11.26 6.35 0.19
C GLU A 108 10.31 5.19 -0.14
N SER A 109 10.10 4.96 -1.42
CA SER A 109 9.22 3.92 -1.95
C SER A 109 10.01 2.82 -2.64
N HIS A 110 9.54 1.58 -2.51
CA HIS A 110 9.99 0.49 -3.36
C HIS A 110 9.36 0.56 -4.74
N ALA A 111 10.01 -0.02 -5.74
CA ALA A 111 9.39 -0.29 -7.02
C ALA A 111 8.47 -1.52 -6.91
N THR A 112 7.22 -1.41 -7.37
CA THR A 112 6.31 -2.57 -7.47
C THR A 112 6.37 -3.11 -8.89
N LEU A 113 6.84 -4.35 -9.06
CA LEU A 113 6.92 -5.02 -10.35
C LEU A 113 5.94 -6.21 -10.36
N PRO A 114 4.95 -6.21 -11.27
CA PRO A 114 4.06 -7.35 -11.46
C PRO A 114 4.78 -8.60 -11.95
N GLU A 115 5.89 -8.42 -12.68
CA GLU A 115 6.72 -9.47 -13.24
C GLU A 115 8.20 -9.17 -13.01
N CYS A 116 8.96 -10.21 -12.63
CA CYS A 116 10.41 -10.10 -12.49
C CYS A 116 11.08 -10.30 -13.86
N SER A 117 11.45 -9.21 -14.52
CA SER A 117 12.23 -9.27 -15.76
C SER A 117 13.47 -8.39 -15.65
N MET A 118 14.53 -8.78 -16.40
CA MET A 118 15.78 -8.03 -16.42
C MET A 118 15.57 -6.55 -16.77
N SER A 119 14.77 -6.27 -17.80
CA SER A 119 14.48 -4.91 -18.27
C SER A 119 13.67 -4.08 -17.26
N ALA A 120 12.70 -4.69 -16.57
CA ALA A 120 11.91 -3.99 -15.56
C ALA A 120 12.74 -3.65 -14.33
N VAL A 121 13.66 -4.53 -13.93
CA VAL A 121 14.59 -4.27 -12.82
C VAL A 121 15.61 -3.21 -13.21
N GLU A 122 16.19 -3.28 -14.41
CA GLU A 122 17.12 -2.27 -14.91
C GLU A 122 16.49 -0.88 -14.94
N GLU A 123 15.26 -0.76 -15.41
CA GLU A 123 14.51 0.49 -15.39
C GLU A 123 14.27 1.01 -13.96
N SER A 124 13.94 0.11 -13.01
CA SER A 124 13.78 0.48 -11.60
C SER A 124 15.09 1.00 -10.99
N VAL A 125 16.21 0.32 -11.27
CA VAL A 125 17.54 0.78 -10.84
C VAL A 125 17.90 2.12 -11.46
N ARG A 126 17.62 2.31 -12.75
CA ARG A 126 17.84 3.59 -13.44
C ARG A 126 17.04 4.74 -12.83
N ARG A 127 15.85 4.46 -12.28
CA ARG A 127 15.04 5.42 -11.53
C ARG A 127 15.52 5.65 -10.09
N GLY A 128 16.52 4.90 -9.62
CA GLY A 128 17.13 5.05 -8.30
C GLY A 128 16.53 4.19 -7.20
N TYR A 129 15.68 3.22 -7.53
CA TYR A 129 15.16 2.27 -6.53
C TYR A 129 16.24 1.30 -6.08
N ASP A 130 16.31 1.05 -4.78
CA ASP A 130 17.15 0.05 -4.13
C ASP A 130 16.33 -1.13 -3.56
N THR A 131 15.02 -1.02 -3.55
CA THR A 131 14.09 -2.05 -3.07
C THR A 131 13.02 -2.32 -4.11
N ILE A 132 12.83 -3.61 -4.40
CA ILE A 132 11.85 -4.08 -5.38
C ILE A 132 10.86 -5.01 -4.71
N LYS A 133 9.57 -4.74 -4.90
CA LYS A 133 8.47 -5.64 -4.51
C LYS A 133 7.97 -6.39 -5.73
N LEU A 134 8.04 -7.72 -5.68
CA LEU A 134 7.52 -8.64 -6.68
C LEU A 134 6.18 -9.22 -6.24
N LYS A 135 5.33 -9.54 -7.20
CA LYS A 135 4.16 -10.39 -6.98
C LYS A 135 4.56 -11.85 -7.13
N GLY A 136 4.35 -12.62 -6.05
CA GLY A 136 4.57 -14.05 -6.02
C GLY A 136 3.28 -14.83 -6.31
N ASP A 137 3.44 -16.04 -6.84
CA ASP A 137 2.38 -17.03 -7.04
C ASP A 137 2.91 -18.43 -6.66
N ARG A 138 2.09 -19.46 -6.83
CA ARG A 138 2.50 -20.85 -6.53
C ARG A 138 3.64 -21.36 -7.40
N LEU A 139 3.86 -20.75 -8.55
CA LEU A 139 4.94 -21.12 -9.48
C LEU A 139 6.22 -20.31 -9.23
N PHE A 140 6.24 -19.43 -8.22
CA PHE A 140 7.37 -18.53 -7.96
C PHE A 140 8.69 -19.28 -7.77
N ALA A 141 8.65 -20.49 -7.22
CA ALA A 141 9.86 -21.33 -7.07
C ALA A 141 10.59 -21.56 -8.41
N SER A 142 9.86 -21.65 -9.52
CA SER A 142 10.45 -21.81 -10.87
C SER A 142 11.21 -20.56 -11.35
N GLN A 143 10.95 -19.41 -10.74
CA GLN A 143 11.55 -18.12 -11.10
C GLN A 143 12.81 -17.82 -10.28
N LEU A 144 13.13 -18.61 -9.24
CA LEU A 144 14.23 -18.34 -8.31
C LEU A 144 15.60 -18.24 -9.01
N LYS A 145 15.84 -19.07 -10.03
CA LYS A 145 17.09 -19.02 -10.80
C LYS A 145 17.24 -17.70 -11.53
N SER A 146 16.20 -17.25 -12.22
CA SER A 146 16.19 -15.96 -12.92
C SER A 146 16.28 -14.79 -11.95
N LEU A 147 15.60 -14.87 -10.80
CA LEU A 147 15.70 -13.87 -9.75
C LEU A 147 17.13 -13.77 -9.20
N GLU A 148 17.81 -14.91 -8.99
CA GLU A 148 19.20 -14.91 -8.54
C GLU A 148 20.16 -14.31 -9.55
N GLU A 149 20.00 -14.61 -10.85
CA GLU A 149 20.78 -14.00 -11.93
C GLU A 149 20.62 -12.48 -11.94
N ILE A 150 19.40 -11.99 -11.80
CA ILE A 150 19.09 -10.57 -11.70
C ILE A 150 19.70 -9.96 -10.42
N ALA A 151 19.53 -10.61 -9.27
CA ALA A 151 20.06 -10.13 -8.01
C ALA A 151 21.60 -10.06 -7.99
N ARG A 152 22.27 -10.97 -8.70
CA ARG A 152 23.73 -10.93 -8.85
C ARG A 152 24.21 -9.77 -9.71
N ARG A 153 23.40 -9.34 -10.69
CA ARG A 153 23.71 -8.18 -11.53
C ARG A 153 23.57 -6.85 -10.76
N TRP A 154 22.62 -6.80 -9.81
CA TRP A 154 22.39 -5.63 -8.96
C TRP A 154 22.41 -6.04 -7.48
N PRO A 155 23.62 -6.27 -6.91
CA PRO A 155 23.78 -6.81 -5.57
C PRO A 155 23.31 -5.89 -4.44
N GLN A 156 23.08 -4.61 -4.73
CA GLN A 156 22.57 -3.62 -3.79
C GLN A 156 21.07 -3.73 -3.56
N LEU A 157 20.33 -4.43 -4.43
CA LEU A 157 18.88 -4.50 -4.34
C LEU A 157 18.41 -5.38 -3.18
N SER A 158 17.40 -4.90 -2.47
CA SER A 158 16.56 -5.66 -1.55
C SER A 158 15.27 -6.11 -2.23
N TRP A 159 14.78 -7.29 -1.85
CA TRP A 159 13.62 -7.90 -2.47
C TRP A 159 12.50 -8.11 -1.45
N ARG A 160 11.28 -7.78 -1.83
CA ARG A 160 10.03 -8.08 -1.13
C ARG A 160 9.17 -8.92 -2.06
N ILE A 161 8.53 -9.94 -1.54
CA ILE A 161 7.72 -10.85 -2.36
C ILE A 161 6.35 -10.94 -1.72
N ASP A 162 5.32 -10.53 -2.44
CA ASP A 162 3.94 -10.49 -1.97
C ASP A 162 3.14 -11.61 -2.62
N PHE A 163 2.71 -12.56 -1.82
CA PHE A 163 1.98 -13.73 -2.27
C PHE A 163 0.46 -13.61 -2.16
N ASN A 164 -0.06 -12.56 -1.53
CA ASN A 164 -1.50 -12.38 -1.36
C ASN A 164 -2.23 -13.63 -0.79
N GLU A 165 -1.58 -14.35 0.14
CA GLU A 165 -2.07 -15.56 0.81
C GLU A 165 -2.30 -16.78 -0.10
N VAL A 166 -1.66 -16.87 -1.26
CA VAL A 166 -1.88 -17.98 -2.20
C VAL A 166 -1.14 -19.26 -1.85
N LEU A 167 -0.12 -19.20 -0.99
CA LEU A 167 0.63 -20.38 -0.54
C LEU A 167 0.00 -21.00 0.71
N THR A 168 0.37 -22.25 0.99
CA THR A 168 0.23 -22.86 2.32
C THR A 168 1.46 -22.59 3.17
N SER A 169 1.41 -22.92 4.45
CA SER A 169 2.57 -22.84 5.35
C SER A 169 3.71 -23.73 4.90
N GLU A 170 3.40 -24.96 4.45
CA GLU A 170 4.36 -25.91 3.91
C GLU A 170 5.02 -25.38 2.65
N GLU A 171 4.24 -24.95 1.65
CA GLU A 171 4.75 -24.36 0.41
C GLU A 171 5.66 -23.14 0.70
N THR A 172 5.32 -22.33 1.71
CA THR A 172 6.15 -21.19 2.14
C THR A 172 7.49 -21.66 2.71
N ILE A 173 7.49 -22.72 3.54
CA ILE A 173 8.72 -23.30 4.11
C ILE A 173 9.58 -23.90 2.99
N GLU A 174 8.99 -24.68 2.10
CA GLU A 174 9.69 -25.30 0.95
C GLU A 174 10.30 -24.26 0.04
N LEU A 175 9.54 -23.21 -0.32
CA LEU A 175 10.04 -22.08 -1.08
C LEU A 175 11.23 -21.43 -0.38
N SER A 176 11.12 -21.19 0.92
CA SER A 176 12.19 -20.56 1.69
C SER A 176 13.46 -21.43 1.72
N GLN A 177 13.32 -22.75 1.76
CA GLN A 177 14.44 -23.70 1.73
C GLN A 177 15.11 -23.78 0.35
N SER A 178 14.34 -23.52 -0.71
CA SER A 178 14.85 -23.47 -2.10
C SER A 178 15.63 -22.20 -2.41
N LEU A 179 15.57 -21.17 -1.56
CA LEU A 179 16.37 -19.97 -1.71
C LEU A 179 17.86 -20.25 -1.47
N SER A 180 18.72 -19.80 -2.39
CA SER A 180 20.15 -19.76 -2.13
C SER A 180 20.47 -18.84 -0.95
N CYS A 181 21.61 -19.05 -0.29
CA CYS A 181 22.09 -18.15 0.76
C CYS A 181 22.16 -16.70 0.24
N TYR A 182 22.60 -16.54 -1.00
CA TYR A 182 22.73 -15.23 -1.64
C TYR A 182 21.40 -14.48 -1.75
N LEU A 183 20.33 -15.14 -2.22
CA LEU A 183 18.99 -14.53 -2.30
C LEU A 183 18.40 -14.31 -0.91
N ARG A 184 18.56 -15.27 -0.01
CA ARG A 184 18.02 -15.21 1.36
C ARG A 184 18.47 -13.94 2.09
N GLU A 185 19.74 -13.55 1.97
CA GLU A 185 20.30 -12.35 2.58
C GLU A 185 19.72 -11.04 2.00
N ARG A 186 19.13 -11.10 0.81
CA ARG A 186 18.58 -9.95 0.08
C ARG A 186 17.07 -9.85 0.14
N ILE A 187 16.40 -10.87 0.66
CA ILE A 187 14.96 -10.80 0.91
C ILE A 187 14.72 -10.03 2.20
N ASP A 188 14.11 -8.84 2.08
CA ASP A 188 13.68 -8.02 3.22
C ASP A 188 12.56 -8.74 3.98
N PHE A 189 11.50 -9.16 3.27
CA PHE A 189 10.44 -9.98 3.83
C PHE A 189 9.59 -10.68 2.75
N LEU A 190 8.83 -11.69 3.17
CA LEU A 190 7.69 -12.25 2.43
C LEU A 190 6.41 -11.62 2.99
N GLU A 191 5.60 -11.02 2.11
CA GLU A 191 4.32 -10.40 2.47
C GLU A 191 3.19 -11.39 2.22
N ASP A 192 2.34 -11.57 3.23
CA ASP A 192 1.18 -12.47 3.21
C ASP A 192 1.44 -13.78 2.45
N PRO A 193 2.46 -14.59 2.83
CA PRO A 193 2.76 -15.82 2.09
C PRO A 193 1.60 -16.82 2.13
N CYS A 194 0.94 -16.96 3.27
CA CYS A 194 -0.25 -17.79 3.48
C CYS A 194 -1.21 -17.08 4.43
N PRO A 195 -2.47 -17.54 4.56
CA PRO A 195 -3.42 -17.00 5.53
C PRO A 195 -2.81 -16.89 6.92
N TRP A 196 -3.05 -15.74 7.57
CA TRP A 196 -2.41 -15.47 8.84
C TRP A 196 -2.91 -16.39 9.95
N SER A 197 -1.98 -17.00 10.65
CA SER A 197 -2.19 -17.71 11.89
C SER A 197 -0.94 -17.53 12.75
N ARG A 198 -1.11 -17.23 14.02
CA ARG A 198 0.01 -17.04 14.95
C ARG A 198 0.94 -18.26 14.97
N GLU A 199 0.36 -19.46 15.04
CA GLU A 199 1.10 -20.71 15.11
C GLU A 199 1.85 -20.99 13.81
N GLU A 200 1.17 -20.93 12.68
CA GLU A 200 1.73 -21.22 11.36
C GLU A 200 2.82 -20.21 10.98
N TRP A 201 2.56 -18.92 11.17
CA TRP A 201 3.58 -17.89 10.89
C TRP A 201 4.76 -17.98 11.85
N GLY A 202 4.54 -18.39 13.10
CA GLY A 202 5.60 -18.71 14.05
C GLY A 202 6.47 -19.88 13.58
N ARG A 203 5.84 -20.94 13.06
CA ARG A 203 6.50 -22.10 12.47
C ARG A 203 7.32 -21.73 11.23
N ILE A 204 6.73 -20.94 10.32
CA ILE A 204 7.42 -20.46 9.12
C ILE A 204 8.67 -19.67 9.52
N ARG A 205 8.54 -18.64 10.37
CA ARG A 205 9.70 -17.84 10.81
C ARG A 205 10.81 -18.68 11.41
N LYS A 206 10.46 -19.66 12.25
CA LYS A 206 11.44 -20.56 12.87
C LYS A 206 12.17 -21.43 11.85
N ARG A 207 11.47 -21.91 10.82
CA ARG A 207 12.01 -22.85 9.82
C ARG A 207 12.74 -22.11 8.68
N SER A 208 12.24 -20.95 8.28
CA SER A 208 12.79 -20.19 7.16
C SER A 208 13.89 -19.21 7.57
N GLY A 209 13.83 -18.65 8.78
CA GLY A 209 14.66 -17.53 9.20
C GLY A 209 14.35 -16.20 8.50
N LEU A 210 13.31 -16.16 7.64
CA LEU A 210 12.92 -14.97 6.91
C LEU A 210 11.94 -14.11 7.73
N ASN A 211 11.96 -12.81 7.46
CA ASN A 211 10.94 -11.91 7.96
C ASN A 211 9.63 -12.13 7.19
N LEU A 212 8.51 -12.02 7.90
CA LEU A 212 7.18 -12.02 7.33
C LEU A 212 6.53 -10.66 7.60
N ALA A 213 5.86 -10.11 6.60
CA ALA A 213 5.09 -8.88 6.71
C ALA A 213 3.61 -9.17 6.48
N ARG A 214 2.73 -8.55 7.27
CA ARG A 214 1.28 -8.72 7.16
C ARG A 214 0.65 -7.47 6.57
N ASP A 215 -0.07 -7.62 5.45
CA ASP A 215 -0.95 -6.62 4.85
C ASP A 215 -2.42 -6.90 5.23
N ARG A 216 -2.91 -8.11 4.96
CA ARG A 216 -4.29 -8.48 5.24
C ARG A 216 -4.58 -8.54 6.73
N GLY A 217 -5.62 -7.82 7.17
CA GLY A 217 -5.98 -7.75 8.57
C GLY A 217 -4.94 -7.06 9.46
N SER A 218 -4.02 -6.28 8.90
CA SER A 218 -2.98 -5.55 9.65
C SER A 218 -3.54 -4.53 10.67
N HIS A 219 -4.84 -4.21 10.61
CA HIS A 219 -5.53 -3.41 11.62
C HIS A 219 -5.74 -4.16 12.96
N TYR A 220 -5.73 -5.50 12.95
CA TYR A 220 -5.71 -6.32 14.16
C TYR A 220 -4.25 -6.49 14.61
N LEU A 221 -3.76 -5.58 15.44
CA LEU A 221 -2.37 -5.55 15.90
C LEU A 221 -2.08 -6.72 16.85
N GLU A 222 -1.42 -7.75 16.36
CA GLU A 222 -0.94 -8.86 17.17
C GLU A 222 0.47 -8.60 17.72
N LYS A 223 0.77 -9.08 18.94
CA LYS A 223 2.07 -8.81 19.60
C LYS A 223 3.26 -9.38 18.83
N ASP A 224 3.09 -10.53 18.18
CA ASP A 224 4.18 -11.28 17.55
C ASP A 224 4.50 -10.80 16.12
N GLU A 225 3.72 -9.89 15.58
CA GLU A 225 3.95 -9.31 14.26
C GLU A 225 4.96 -8.16 14.36
N ARG A 226 6.04 -8.27 13.59
CA ARG A 226 7.12 -7.28 13.61
C ARG A 226 7.03 -6.28 12.47
N ILE A 227 6.52 -6.71 11.32
CA ILE A 227 6.40 -5.89 10.11
C ILE A 227 4.93 -5.88 9.68
N LEU A 228 4.35 -4.70 9.58
CA LEU A 228 2.98 -4.48 9.14
C LEU A 228 2.98 -3.61 7.89
N VAL A 229 2.34 -4.08 6.84
CA VAL A 229 2.02 -3.26 5.67
C VAL A 229 0.69 -2.58 5.93
N VAL A 230 0.65 -1.28 5.79
CA VAL A 230 -0.50 -0.45 6.20
C VAL A 230 -0.93 0.45 5.09
N LYS A 231 -2.22 0.46 4.82
CA LYS A 231 -2.86 1.37 3.87
C LYS A 231 -3.71 2.37 4.65
N PRO A 232 -3.28 3.63 4.78
CA PRO A 232 -3.98 4.62 5.62
C PRO A 232 -5.44 4.84 5.25
N VAL A 233 -5.81 4.65 4.00
CA VAL A 233 -7.22 4.73 3.59
C VAL A 233 -8.07 3.59 4.17
N ARG A 234 -7.46 2.42 4.49
CA ARG A 234 -8.15 1.27 5.07
C ARG A 234 -8.05 1.21 6.59
N THR A 235 -6.98 1.75 7.15
CA THR A 235 -6.65 1.54 8.56
C THR A 235 -6.42 2.86 9.26
N ASP A 236 -7.18 3.08 10.33
CA ASP A 236 -6.94 4.18 11.28
C ASP A 236 -5.92 3.71 12.33
N ILE A 237 -4.66 4.09 12.12
CA ILE A 237 -3.56 3.61 12.96
C ILE A 237 -3.41 4.50 14.18
N LYS A 238 -3.56 3.90 15.35
CA LYS A 238 -3.28 4.55 16.64
C LYS A 238 -1.82 4.32 17.01
N VAL A 239 -1.01 5.36 16.91
CA VAL A 239 0.46 5.34 17.10
C VAL A 239 0.88 4.66 18.41
N GLY A 240 0.17 4.89 19.52
CA GLY A 240 0.47 4.28 20.83
C GLY A 240 0.39 2.75 20.91
N LYS A 241 -0.10 2.07 19.86
CA LYS A 241 -0.19 0.60 19.80
C LYS A 241 0.93 -0.05 18.97
N LEU A 242 1.89 0.74 18.47
CA LEU A 242 2.89 0.31 17.49
C LEU A 242 4.27 -0.01 18.10
N GLU A 243 4.39 -0.05 19.41
CA GLU A 243 5.66 -0.30 20.08
C GLU A 243 6.32 -1.61 19.59
N GLY A 244 7.59 -1.53 19.22
CA GLY A 244 8.39 -2.65 18.73
C GLY A 244 8.07 -3.10 17.30
N LYS A 245 7.14 -2.43 16.59
CA LYS A 245 6.77 -2.77 15.21
C LYS A 245 7.44 -1.85 14.20
N THR A 246 7.66 -2.37 13.01
CA THR A 246 8.09 -1.61 11.84
C THR A 246 6.91 -1.54 10.86
N LEU A 247 6.54 -0.34 10.41
CA LEU A 247 5.50 -0.18 9.42
C LEU A 247 6.08 0.03 8.03
N VAL A 248 5.39 -0.55 7.05
CA VAL A 248 5.55 -0.30 5.62
C VAL A 248 4.27 0.37 5.14
N VAL A 249 4.29 1.69 5.00
CA VAL A 249 3.10 2.42 4.53
C VAL A 249 3.03 2.34 3.01
N THR A 250 1.86 1.93 2.50
CA THR A 250 1.62 1.83 1.06
C THR A 250 0.34 2.58 0.67
N SER A 251 0.26 3.01 -0.58
CA SER A 251 -1.01 3.40 -1.18
C SER A 251 -1.93 2.18 -1.34
N ASN A 252 -3.18 2.41 -1.66
CA ASN A 252 -4.11 1.33 -1.97
C ASN A 252 -4.06 0.92 -3.47
N MET A 253 -3.01 1.33 -4.21
CA MET A 253 -2.96 1.30 -5.68
C MET A 253 -4.20 2.00 -6.27
N ASP A 254 -4.43 3.21 -5.84
CA ASP A 254 -5.61 4.02 -6.08
C ASP A 254 -5.27 5.32 -6.83
N HIS A 255 -6.25 6.19 -6.95
CA HIS A 255 -6.10 7.50 -7.55
C HIS A 255 -4.95 8.31 -6.89
N PRO A 256 -4.25 9.21 -7.62
CA PRO A 256 -3.20 10.07 -7.07
C PRO A 256 -3.55 10.76 -5.75
N LEU A 257 -4.80 11.18 -5.56
CA LEU A 257 -5.26 11.75 -4.30
C LEU A 257 -5.09 10.78 -3.11
N GLY A 258 -5.42 9.49 -3.31
CA GLY A 258 -5.21 8.45 -2.29
C GLY A 258 -3.73 8.22 -2.00
N GLN A 259 -2.88 8.31 -3.02
CA GLN A 259 -1.42 8.21 -2.85
C GLN A 259 -0.86 9.41 -2.06
N CYS A 260 -1.34 10.63 -2.33
CA CYS A 260 -1.02 11.82 -1.53
C CYS A 260 -1.42 11.64 -0.06
N PHE A 261 -2.62 11.13 0.19
CA PHE A 261 -3.06 10.84 1.55
C PHE A 261 -2.17 9.82 2.26
N ALA A 262 -1.81 8.73 1.57
CA ALA A 262 -0.90 7.73 2.13
C ALA A 262 0.48 8.33 2.46
N ALA A 263 1.03 9.17 1.58
CA ALA A 263 2.29 9.87 1.78
C ALA A 263 2.21 10.85 2.97
N HIS A 264 1.15 11.65 3.05
CA HIS A 264 0.90 12.55 4.19
C HIS A 264 0.86 11.77 5.52
N GLN A 265 0.08 10.69 5.58
CA GLN A 265 -0.03 9.88 6.79
C GLN A 265 1.31 9.23 7.17
N ALA A 266 2.07 8.72 6.20
CA ALA A 266 3.40 8.18 6.43
C ALA A 266 4.35 9.24 7.01
N GLY A 267 4.40 10.42 6.41
CA GLY A 267 5.22 11.52 6.91
C GLY A 267 4.83 11.95 8.33
N LYS A 268 3.53 12.06 8.60
CA LYS A 268 3.02 12.38 9.93
C LYS A 268 3.39 11.32 10.97
N MET A 269 3.20 10.03 10.66
CA MET A 269 3.60 8.93 11.56
C MET A 269 5.10 8.97 11.89
N ARG A 270 5.96 9.20 10.89
CA ARG A 270 7.42 9.31 11.12
C ARG A 270 7.77 10.52 11.97
N MET A 271 7.09 11.64 11.77
CA MET A 271 7.26 12.85 12.59
C MET A 271 6.85 12.61 14.05
N GLU A 272 5.86 11.75 14.29
CA GLU A 272 5.40 11.30 15.62
C GLU A 272 6.27 10.17 16.21
N GLY A 273 7.39 9.81 15.55
CA GLY A 273 8.36 8.84 16.05
C GLY A 273 8.06 7.38 15.71
N VAL A 274 7.09 7.10 14.82
CA VAL A 274 6.81 5.74 14.37
C VAL A 274 7.96 5.23 13.49
N ARG A 275 8.40 4.00 13.73
CA ARG A 275 9.42 3.34 12.91
C ARG A 275 8.84 2.92 11.58
N LEU A 276 9.21 3.63 10.51
CA LEU A 276 8.82 3.32 9.14
C LEU A 276 10.00 2.75 8.36
N SER A 277 9.75 1.69 7.60
CA SER A 277 10.62 1.20 6.53
C SER A 277 10.29 1.88 5.20
N ILE A 278 11.01 1.55 4.14
CA ILE A 278 10.69 1.93 2.76
C ILE A 278 9.24 1.57 2.47
N GLY A 279 8.49 2.51 1.90
CA GLY A 279 7.06 2.38 1.64
C GLY A 279 6.74 1.89 0.22
N GLY A 280 5.46 1.95 -0.13
CA GLY A 280 4.94 1.72 -1.48
C GLY A 280 3.97 2.83 -1.84
N LEU A 281 4.46 4.08 -1.89
CA LEU A 281 3.61 5.27 -1.97
C LEU A 281 3.37 5.74 -3.41
N GLN A 282 4.19 5.31 -4.36
CA GLN A 282 4.14 5.77 -5.74
C GLN A 282 3.73 4.64 -6.68
N THR A 283 2.43 4.38 -6.75
CA THR A 283 1.85 3.31 -7.57
C THR A 283 1.20 3.83 -8.86
N HIS A 284 1.19 5.14 -9.09
CA HIS A 284 0.61 5.74 -10.31
C HIS A 284 1.29 5.25 -11.59
N GLY A 285 2.59 4.94 -11.56
CA GLY A 285 3.29 4.35 -12.70
C GLY A 285 2.81 2.95 -13.13
N LEU A 286 1.93 2.31 -12.36
CA LEU A 286 1.28 1.05 -12.73
C LEU A 286 0.09 1.24 -13.67
N PHE A 287 -0.41 2.46 -13.81
CA PHE A 287 -1.59 2.82 -14.61
C PHE A 287 -1.22 3.70 -15.80
N GLU A 288 -2.11 3.76 -16.79
CA GLU A 288 -2.02 4.73 -17.87
C GLU A 288 -2.06 6.15 -17.28
N ALA A 289 -1.25 7.05 -17.83
CA ALA A 289 -1.14 8.41 -17.32
C ALA A 289 -2.43 9.21 -17.60
N ASP A 290 -2.79 10.06 -16.65
CA ASP A 290 -3.84 11.04 -16.74
C ASP A 290 -3.38 12.39 -16.14
N GLN A 291 -4.23 13.41 -16.20
CA GLN A 291 -3.92 14.74 -15.69
C GLN A 291 -3.55 14.78 -14.20
N PHE A 292 -3.97 13.78 -13.39
CA PHE A 292 -3.66 13.70 -11.97
C PHE A 292 -2.32 13.01 -11.75
N THR A 293 -2.04 11.94 -12.49
CA THR A 293 -0.76 11.22 -12.42
C THR A 293 0.39 12.09 -12.93
N GLU A 294 0.16 12.94 -13.94
CA GLU A 294 1.15 13.89 -14.45
C GLU A 294 1.63 14.87 -13.37
N ARG A 295 0.77 15.27 -12.43
CA ARG A 295 1.13 16.14 -11.31
C ARG A 295 2.07 15.49 -10.29
N LEU A 296 2.01 14.17 -10.15
CA LEU A 296 2.94 13.40 -9.31
C LEU A 296 4.30 13.19 -9.99
N GLY A 297 4.38 13.47 -11.30
CA GLY A 297 5.58 13.26 -12.09
C GLY A 297 5.90 11.79 -12.32
N VAL A 298 7.15 11.49 -12.64
CA VAL A 298 7.62 10.12 -12.85
C VAL A 298 7.77 9.42 -11.51
N ALA A 299 7.16 8.25 -11.37
CA ALA A 299 7.30 7.44 -10.16
C ALA A 299 8.79 7.11 -9.90
N GLY A 300 9.25 7.37 -8.69
CA GLY A 300 10.62 7.20 -8.23
C GLY A 300 10.67 6.78 -6.76
N PRO A 301 11.84 6.59 -6.16
CA PRO A 301 11.93 6.28 -4.74
C PRO A 301 11.43 7.43 -3.86
N THR A 302 11.71 8.67 -4.23
CA THR A 302 11.31 9.86 -3.47
C THR A 302 9.93 10.34 -3.91
N PHE A 303 9.02 10.55 -2.96
CA PHE A 303 7.68 11.08 -3.25
C PHE A 303 7.76 12.55 -3.66
N THR A 304 7.19 12.86 -4.82
CA THR A 304 7.08 14.24 -5.32
C THR A 304 5.72 14.82 -4.93
N ALA A 305 5.73 15.92 -4.20
CA ALA A 305 4.51 16.63 -3.85
C ALA A 305 3.92 17.30 -5.11
N PRO A 306 2.60 17.16 -5.35
CA PRO A 306 1.96 17.76 -6.53
C PRO A 306 1.85 19.31 -6.45
N GLY A 307 2.12 19.88 -5.28
CA GLY A 307 1.92 21.31 -4.99
C GLY A 307 0.45 21.67 -4.78
N GLY A 308 0.19 22.88 -4.29
CA GLY A 308 -1.14 23.38 -4.03
C GLY A 308 -1.60 23.20 -2.59
N VAL A 309 -2.89 23.49 -2.33
CA VAL A 309 -3.53 23.36 -1.01
C VAL A 309 -4.21 22.01 -0.84
N GLY A 310 -4.26 21.50 0.38
CA GLY A 310 -4.79 20.17 0.71
C GLY A 310 -3.83 19.04 0.32
N LEU A 311 -4.40 17.94 -0.22
CA LEU A 311 -3.69 16.74 -0.70
C LEU A 311 -3.21 16.89 -2.12
#